data_ddf645418ae238fc517bc1478794bc22
#
_entry.id   ddf645418ae238fc517bc1478794bc22
#
_cell.length_a   1.000
_cell.length_b   1.000
_cell.length_c   1.000
_cell.angle_alpha   90.00
_cell.angle_beta   90.00
_cell.angle_gamma   90.00
#
_symmetry.space_group_name_H-M   'P 1'
#
loop_
_entity.id
_entity.type
_entity.pdbx_description
1 polymer ?
#
loop_
_entity_poly.entity_id
_entity_poly.type
_entity_poly.pdbx_seq_one_letter_code
_entity_poly.pdbx_strand_id
1 'polypeptide(L)'
;IEQEHLLANAEARGTQLRDGIMATGNPLYESVRGCGLLDAVQLSHPCAHAVMNWCLERGLIVNAVRADALRFAPPLIVSESDVDEALAILKAVPADLPDD
;
A
#
# COMPACT_ATOMS: atom_id res chain seq x y z
N ILE A 1 -13.49 -10.04 22.39
CA ILE A 1 -14.59 -9.28 21.83
C ILE A 1 -14.07 -8.08 21.07
N GLU A 2 -13.46 -7.12 21.77
CA GLU A 2 -12.84 -5.97 21.10
C GLU A 2 -11.70 -6.39 20.20
N GLN A 3 -10.95 -7.41 20.59
CA GLN A 3 -9.88 -7.98 19.79
C GLN A 3 -10.39 -8.54 18.47
N GLU A 4 -11.53 -9.21 18.49
CA GLU A 4 -12.14 -9.75 17.28
C GLU A 4 -12.58 -8.64 16.32
N HIS A 5 -13.12 -7.54 16.85
CA HIS A 5 -13.50 -6.38 16.06
C HIS A 5 -12.27 -5.72 15.42
N LEU A 6 -11.17 -5.60 16.17
CA LEU A 6 -9.94 -5.02 15.65
C LEU A 6 -9.33 -5.89 14.54
N LEU A 7 -9.31 -7.21 14.73
CA LEU A 7 -8.81 -8.13 13.72
C LEU A 7 -9.69 -8.12 12.47
N ALA A 8 -11.00 -8.13 12.64
CA ALA A 8 -11.92 -8.07 11.51
C ALA A 8 -11.77 -6.77 10.73
N ASN A 9 -11.60 -5.64 11.42
CA ASN A 9 -11.36 -4.36 10.78
C ASN A 9 -10.04 -4.37 10.00
N ALA A 10 -8.98 -4.91 10.59
CA ALA A 10 -7.68 -4.98 9.94
C ALA A 10 -7.73 -5.83 8.67
N GLU A 11 -8.43 -6.96 8.71
CA GLU A 11 -8.62 -7.81 7.53
C GLU A 11 -9.43 -7.10 6.44
N ALA A 12 -10.50 -6.40 6.83
CA ALA A 12 -11.32 -5.64 5.90
C ALA A 12 -10.52 -4.50 5.27
N ARG A 13 -9.73 -3.78 6.07
CA ARG A 13 -8.89 -2.67 5.55
C ARG A 13 -7.77 -3.21 4.68
N GLY A 14 -7.17 -4.35 5.03
CA GLY A 14 -6.16 -5.01 4.20
C GLY A 14 -6.71 -5.39 2.83
N THR A 15 -7.89 -6.00 2.80
CA THR A 15 -8.57 -6.35 1.55
C THR A 15 -8.90 -5.10 0.73
N GLN A 16 -9.43 -4.07 1.37
CA GLN A 16 -9.74 -2.80 0.72
C GLN A 16 -8.49 -2.20 0.08
N LEU A 17 -7.38 -2.23 0.79
CA LEU A 17 -6.11 -1.70 0.30
C LEU A 17 -5.61 -2.51 -0.90
N ARG A 18 -5.58 -3.84 -0.79
CA ARG A 18 -5.13 -4.71 -1.88
C ARG A 18 -5.96 -4.49 -3.15
N ASP A 19 -7.27 -4.57 -3.02
CA ASP A 19 -8.18 -4.41 -4.15
C ASP A 19 -8.08 -3.00 -4.72
N GLY A 20 -7.96 -2.00 -3.86
CA GLY A 20 -7.85 -0.62 -4.25
C GLY A 20 -6.56 -0.30 -5.00
N ILE A 21 -5.43 -0.88 -4.59
CA ILE A 21 -4.16 -0.69 -5.29
C ILE A 21 -4.25 -1.20 -6.72
N MET A 22 -4.80 -2.38 -6.91
CA MET A 22 -4.98 -2.94 -8.27
C MET A 22 -6.00 -2.14 -9.07
N ALA A 23 -7.02 -1.61 -8.41
CA ALA A 23 -8.07 -0.82 -9.07
C ALA A 23 -7.60 0.59 -9.47
N THR A 24 -6.44 1.06 -8.97
CA THR A 24 -5.91 2.37 -9.36
C THR A 24 -5.61 2.47 -10.86
N GLY A 25 -5.35 1.35 -11.50
CA GLY A 25 -4.93 1.32 -12.90
C GLY A 25 -3.52 1.82 -13.13
N ASN A 26 -2.75 2.08 -12.08
CA ASN A 26 -1.38 2.54 -12.20
C ASN A 26 -0.48 1.37 -12.63
N PRO A 27 0.19 1.47 -13.78
CA PRO A 27 1.01 0.36 -14.30
C PRO A 27 2.24 0.05 -13.45
N LEU A 28 2.57 0.93 -12.48
CA LEU A 28 3.66 0.71 -11.54
C LEU A 28 3.40 -0.50 -10.63
N TYR A 29 2.13 -0.75 -10.27
CA TYR A 29 1.76 -1.84 -9.37
C TYR A 29 1.43 -3.08 -10.19
N GLU A 30 2.36 -4.03 -10.22
CA GLU A 30 2.24 -5.24 -11.02
C GLU A 30 1.35 -6.29 -10.36
N SER A 31 1.53 -6.50 -9.05
CA SER A 31 0.71 -7.43 -8.29
C SER A 31 0.72 -7.06 -6.82
N VAL A 32 -0.30 -7.50 -6.10
CA VAL A 32 -0.43 -7.28 -4.66
C VAL A 32 -0.70 -8.61 -3.99
N ARG A 33 0.01 -8.89 -2.91
CA ARG A 33 -0.20 -10.07 -2.07
C ARG A 33 -0.49 -9.62 -0.66
N GLY A 34 -1.35 -10.35 0.01
CA GLY A 34 -1.65 -10.06 1.40
C GLY A 34 -1.83 -11.32 2.21
N CYS A 35 -1.44 -11.24 3.47
CA CYS A 35 -1.67 -12.29 4.45
C CYS A 35 -1.98 -11.60 5.77
N GLY A 36 -3.23 -11.68 6.21
CA GLY A 36 -3.66 -11.01 7.42
C GLY A 36 -3.50 -9.50 7.33
N LEU A 37 -2.64 -8.94 8.16
CA LEU A 37 -2.41 -7.49 8.28
C LEU A 37 -1.33 -6.94 7.35
N LEU A 38 -0.62 -7.81 6.64
CA LEU A 38 0.50 -7.39 5.81
C LEU A 38 0.15 -7.49 4.34
N ASP A 39 0.35 -6.41 3.61
CA ASP A 39 0.20 -6.38 2.16
C ASP A 39 1.54 -6.07 1.52
N ALA A 40 1.88 -6.81 0.48
CA ALA A 40 3.10 -6.62 -0.30
C ALA A 40 2.74 -6.30 -1.75
N VAL A 41 3.41 -5.30 -2.31
CA VAL A 41 3.18 -4.87 -3.69
C VAL A 41 4.44 -5.12 -4.50
N GLN A 42 4.29 -5.84 -5.60
CA GLN A 42 5.35 -6.02 -6.59
C GLN A 42 5.31 -4.85 -7.57
N LEU A 43 6.43 -4.17 -7.75
CA LEU A 43 6.56 -3.06 -8.69
C LEU A 43 7.01 -3.55 -10.06
N SER A 44 6.67 -2.80 -11.10
CA SER A 44 7.04 -3.13 -12.47
C SER A 44 8.51 -2.90 -12.79
N HIS A 45 9.20 -2.07 -11.97
CA HIS A 45 10.64 -1.83 -12.09
C HIS A 45 11.20 -1.45 -10.71
N PRO A 46 12.54 -1.49 -10.52
CA PRO A 46 13.14 -1.33 -9.18
C PRO A 46 13.21 0.13 -8.72
N CYS A 47 12.07 0.68 -8.31
CA CYS A 47 11.95 2.05 -7.84
C CYS A 47 11.31 2.15 -6.45
N ALA A 48 11.43 1.10 -5.63
CA ALA A 48 10.74 1.04 -4.34
C ALA A 48 11.10 2.20 -3.41
N HIS A 49 12.37 2.59 -3.34
CA HIS A 49 12.79 3.72 -2.51
C HIS A 49 12.26 5.05 -3.05
N ALA A 50 12.23 5.21 -4.36
CA ALA A 50 11.65 6.41 -4.98
C ALA A 50 10.16 6.53 -4.65
N VAL A 51 9.42 5.42 -4.71
CA VAL A 51 8.00 5.38 -4.32
C VAL A 51 7.84 5.68 -2.84
N MET A 52 8.67 5.07 -2.00
CA MET A 52 8.63 5.29 -0.55
C MET A 52 8.82 6.76 -0.21
N ASN A 53 9.82 7.41 -0.80
CA ASN A 53 10.10 8.82 -0.56
C ASN A 53 8.99 9.72 -1.11
N TRP A 54 8.46 9.41 -2.28
CA TRP A 54 7.37 10.15 -2.88
C TRP A 54 6.12 10.12 -1.98
N CYS A 55 5.78 8.94 -1.46
CA CYS A 55 4.65 8.76 -0.55
C CYS A 55 4.88 9.49 0.78
N LEU A 56 6.10 9.40 1.32
CA LEU A 56 6.44 10.04 2.60
C LEU A 56 6.25 11.55 2.54
N GLU A 57 6.62 12.17 1.44
CA GLU A 57 6.43 13.61 1.24
C GLU A 57 4.95 14.00 1.30
N ARG A 58 4.05 13.06 1.04
CA ARG A 58 2.59 13.26 1.06
C ARG A 58 1.92 12.69 2.29
N GLY A 59 2.70 12.27 3.28
CA GLY A 59 2.20 11.79 4.55
C GLY A 59 1.85 10.31 4.60
N LEU A 60 2.20 9.54 3.58
CA LEU A 60 1.98 8.09 3.57
C LEU A 60 3.28 7.34 3.80
N ILE A 61 3.31 6.49 4.84
CA ILE A 61 4.46 5.68 5.17
C ILE A 61 4.31 4.29 4.55
N VAL A 62 5.22 3.94 3.64
CA VAL A 62 5.33 2.60 3.08
C VAL A 62 6.78 2.15 3.23
N ASN A 63 7.02 0.85 3.26
CA ASN A 63 8.37 0.30 3.40
C ASN A 63 8.85 -0.32 2.11
N ALA A 64 10.04 0.08 1.66
CA ALA A 64 10.73 -0.56 0.56
C ALA A 64 11.48 -1.77 1.12
N VAL A 65 10.98 -2.98 0.86
CA VAL A 65 11.58 -4.22 1.38
C VAL A 65 12.58 -4.83 0.42
N ARG A 66 12.44 -4.51 -0.86
CA ARG A 66 13.39 -4.84 -1.94
C ARG A 66 13.34 -3.69 -2.94
N ALA A 67 14.27 -3.70 -3.91
CA ALA A 67 14.30 -2.66 -4.93
C ALA A 67 12.99 -2.57 -5.74
N ASP A 68 12.26 -3.69 -5.86
CA ASP A 68 11.03 -3.78 -6.65
C ASP A 68 9.81 -4.19 -5.82
N ALA A 69 9.85 -4.04 -4.50
CA ALA A 69 8.72 -4.45 -3.64
C ALA A 69 8.50 -3.49 -2.49
N LEU A 70 7.24 -3.19 -2.25
CA LEU A 70 6.77 -2.38 -1.11
C LEU A 70 5.99 -3.25 -0.14
N ARG A 71 5.97 -2.85 1.12
CA ARG A 71 5.18 -3.51 2.15
C ARG A 71 4.37 -2.48 2.93
N PHE A 72 3.13 -2.82 3.19
CA PHE A 72 2.20 -2.03 3.99
C PHE A 72 1.79 -2.85 5.21
N ALA A 73 1.77 -2.21 6.37
CA ALA A 73 1.30 -2.80 7.61
C ALA A 73 0.33 -1.82 8.28
N PRO A 74 -0.94 -1.78 7.81
CA PRO A 74 -1.89 -0.82 8.37
C PRO A 74 -2.14 -1.09 9.85
N PRO A 75 -2.28 -0.05 10.68
CA PRO A 75 -2.63 -0.22 12.09
C PRO A 75 -4.00 -0.88 12.23
N LEU A 76 -4.20 -1.57 13.35
CA LEU A 76 -5.48 -2.24 13.63
C LEU A 76 -6.66 -1.27 13.70
N ILE A 77 -6.40 -0.02 14.01
CA ILE A 77 -7.43 1.02 14.17
C ILE A 77 -7.61 1.89 12.94
N VAL A 78 -7.00 1.52 11.82
CA VAL A 78 -7.14 2.29 10.58
C VAL A 78 -8.60 2.27 10.13
N SER A 79 -9.09 3.40 9.64
CA SER A 79 -10.46 3.52 9.14
C SER A 79 -10.52 3.33 7.63
N GLU A 80 -11.74 3.13 7.13
CA GLU A 80 -12.01 3.05 5.71
C GLU A 80 -11.55 4.32 4.98
N SER A 81 -11.80 5.50 5.57
CA SER A 81 -11.39 6.76 4.96
C SER A 81 -9.87 6.93 4.96
N ASP A 82 -9.17 6.40 5.96
CA ASP A 82 -7.71 6.42 5.98
C ASP A 82 -7.14 5.60 4.82
N VAL A 83 -7.73 4.45 4.53
CA VAL A 83 -7.34 3.62 3.39
C VAL A 83 -7.64 4.33 2.08
N ASP A 84 -8.79 5.00 1.97
CA ASP A 84 -9.14 5.77 0.77
C ASP A 84 -8.13 6.90 0.51
N GLU A 85 -7.68 7.59 1.55
CA GLU A 85 -6.65 8.61 1.42
C GLU A 85 -5.32 8.02 0.94
N ALA A 86 -4.94 6.88 1.51
CA ALA A 86 -3.73 6.17 1.09
C ALA A 86 -3.81 5.74 -0.37
N LEU A 87 -4.96 5.23 -0.80
CA LEU A 87 -5.18 4.82 -2.18
C LEU A 87 -5.10 6.00 -3.15
N ALA A 88 -5.61 7.16 -2.75
CA ALA A 88 -5.51 8.38 -3.56
C ALA A 88 -4.04 8.76 -3.79
N ILE A 89 -3.22 8.67 -2.74
CA ILE A 89 -1.79 8.95 -2.83
C ILE A 89 -1.10 7.92 -3.73
N LEU A 90 -1.38 6.63 -3.54
CA LEU A 90 -0.78 5.55 -4.32
C LEU A 90 -1.16 5.64 -5.80
N LYS A 91 -2.39 6.02 -6.10
CA LYS A 91 -2.86 6.21 -7.47
C LYS A 91 -2.07 7.31 -8.18
N ALA A 92 -1.70 8.35 -7.45
CA ALA A 92 -1.02 9.52 -7.99
C ALA A 92 0.48 9.35 -8.19
N VAL A 93 1.08 8.25 -7.69
CA VAL A 93 2.51 7.99 -7.85
C VAL A 93 2.86 7.93 -9.34
N PRO A 94 3.85 8.73 -9.80
CA PRO A 94 4.26 8.66 -11.20
C PRO A 94 4.80 7.27 -11.56
N ALA A 95 4.29 6.69 -12.66
CA ALA A 95 4.73 5.37 -13.11
C ALA A 95 6.15 5.38 -13.67
N ASP A 96 6.67 6.54 -13.99
CA ASP A 96 7.99 6.75 -14.59
C ASP A 96 9.05 7.21 -13.60
N LEU A 97 8.85 6.96 -12.30
CA LEU A 97 9.88 7.24 -11.31
C LEU A 97 11.17 6.51 -11.68
N PRO A 98 12.33 7.15 -11.48
CA PRO A 98 13.59 6.52 -11.84
C PRO A 98 13.88 5.30 -10.95
N ASP A 99 14.65 4.36 -11.50
CA ASP A 99 15.13 3.22 -10.71
C ASP A 99 15.97 3.71 -9.53
N ASP A 100 15.93 2.92 -8.46
CA ASP A 100 16.70 3.20 -7.25
C ASP A 100 18.22 3.22 -7.50
#